data_cc92707f828b89b8df39d7e86aa3c542
#
_entry.id   cc92707f828b89b8df39d7e86aa3c542
#
_cell.length_a   1.000
_cell.length_b   1.000
_cell.length_c   1.000
_cell.angle_alpha   90.00
_cell.angle_beta   90.00
_cell.angle_gamma   90.00
#
_symmetry.space_group_name_H-M   'P 1'
#
loop_
_entity.id
_entity.type
_entity.pdbx_description
1 polymer ?
#
loop_
_entity_poly.entity_id
_entity_poly.type
_entity_poly.pdbx_seq_one_letter_code
_entity_poly.pdbx_strand_id
1 'polypeptide(L)'
;RILSAILSVALVATLFAGCGGKKQTAAKSGVEDGVLTVAMECAYAPYNWTQSDDSNGAVKIKDSNDYANGYDIMMAKKICEANNWKLEVVRLDWDSLVPAVQTGKVDATIAGQSMTEDRMQQVDFAGPYIYASIVCMTKKDSKFANATKLSDLSSGKCTSQLGTIWYDTCLPQIKGAQIQTAQETAPSMLMALETGAVDFICTDMPTAQGALLAYSDLKILDLEDNAFKVDEGDINIGIAVKKGNSELKDKINAVLKDMTADDFNSIMAEATKIQPLAEK
;
A
#
# COMPACT_ATOMS: atom_id res chain seq x y z
N ARG A 1 63.72 28.15 52.82
CA ARG A 1 64.69 27.28 52.16
C ARG A 1 64.04 26.72 50.93
N ILE A 2 64.49 27.21 49.89
CA ILE A 2 65.09 26.74 48.62
C ILE A 2 64.01 26.45 47.60
N LEU A 3 63.82 27.33 46.65
CA LEU A 3 64.33 27.46 45.28
C LEU A 3 64.06 26.18 44.46
N SER A 4 63.39 26.22 43.39
CA SER A 4 63.75 26.68 42.04
C SER A 4 62.60 26.33 41.11
N ALA A 5 62.29 26.98 40.25
CA ALA A 5 62.67 27.67 39.02
C ALA A 5 61.71 27.22 37.88
N ILE A 6 61.17 28.21 37.38
CA ILE A 6 60.50 28.47 36.13
C ILE A 6 61.07 27.69 34.95
N LEU A 7 60.22 27.12 34.13
CA LEU A 7 60.42 27.18 32.68
C LEU A 7 59.08 27.23 31.92
N SER A 8 58.79 28.38 31.43
CA SER A 8 57.69 28.68 30.54
C SER A 8 58.04 28.19 29.14
N VAL A 9 57.25 27.29 28.57
CA VAL A 9 57.30 27.05 27.14
C VAL A 9 55.91 27.38 26.57
N ALA A 10 55.86 28.48 25.86
CA ALA A 10 54.73 28.88 25.08
C ALA A 10 54.65 28.01 23.84
N LEU A 11 53.64 27.14 23.79
CA LEU A 11 53.30 26.42 22.55
C LEU A 11 52.13 27.11 21.89
N VAL A 12 52.42 27.82 20.81
CA VAL A 12 51.42 28.39 19.90
C VAL A 12 50.75 27.23 19.17
N ALA A 13 49.56 26.89 19.60
CA ALA A 13 48.69 25.96 18.86
C ALA A 13 47.91 26.74 17.82
N THR A 14 48.31 26.66 16.57
CA THR A 14 47.55 27.09 15.41
C THR A 14 46.27 26.28 15.30
N LEU A 15 45.14 26.89 15.61
CA LEU A 15 43.82 26.38 15.34
C LEU A 15 43.58 26.38 13.84
N PHE A 16 43.82 25.24 13.18
CA PHE A 16 43.21 24.96 11.89
C PHE A 16 41.75 24.61 12.14
N ALA A 17 40.85 25.56 11.93
CA ALA A 17 39.45 25.34 11.79
C ALA A 17 39.20 24.55 10.49
N GLY A 18 39.31 23.26 10.54
CA GLY A 18 38.83 22.37 9.51
C GLY A 18 37.29 22.30 9.57
N CYS A 19 36.64 23.08 8.72
CA CYS A 19 35.23 22.79 8.34
C CYS A 19 35.16 21.44 7.66
N GLY A 20 35.18 20.38 8.46
CA GLY A 20 34.78 19.03 8.03
C GLY A 20 33.27 19.00 7.90
N GLY A 21 32.72 19.37 6.75
CA GLY A 21 31.34 19.02 6.40
C GLY A 21 31.19 17.52 6.62
N LYS A 22 30.40 17.10 7.60
CA LYS A 22 29.94 15.71 7.72
C LYS A 22 29.29 15.41 6.37
N LYS A 23 29.97 14.67 5.51
CA LYS A 23 29.32 13.94 4.42
C LYS A 23 28.25 13.09 5.13
N GLN A 24 27.02 13.49 5.00
CA GLN A 24 25.89 12.66 5.33
C GLN A 24 26.08 11.41 4.44
N THR A 25 26.51 10.31 5.04
CA THR A 25 26.53 9.03 4.34
C THR A 25 25.08 8.80 3.94
N ALA A 26 24.81 8.82 2.63
CA ALA A 26 23.50 8.47 2.11
C ALA A 26 23.09 7.15 2.77
N ALA A 27 21.88 7.09 3.27
CA ALA A 27 21.35 5.84 3.80
C ALA A 27 21.45 4.81 2.66
N LYS A 28 21.92 3.59 2.99
CA LYS A 28 21.98 2.52 1.99
C LYS A 28 20.57 2.28 1.45
N SER A 29 20.48 2.02 0.15
CA SER A 29 19.19 1.81 -0.55
C SER A 29 18.48 0.52 -0.13
N GLY A 30 19.21 -0.45 0.43
CA GLY A 30 18.70 -1.77 0.79
C GLY A 30 18.89 -2.82 -0.32
N VAL A 31 19.09 -2.36 -1.54
CA VAL A 31 19.20 -3.23 -2.76
C VAL A 31 20.65 -3.41 -3.24
N GLU A 32 21.65 -3.12 -2.41
CA GLU A 32 23.08 -3.27 -2.75
C GLU A 32 23.48 -4.73 -2.99
N ASP A 33 22.73 -5.67 -2.43
CA ASP A 33 22.90 -7.12 -2.65
C ASP A 33 22.21 -7.63 -3.94
N GLY A 34 21.55 -6.73 -4.67
CA GLY A 34 20.82 -7.06 -5.90
C GLY A 34 19.44 -7.71 -5.64
N VAL A 35 18.90 -7.58 -4.43
CA VAL A 35 17.59 -8.09 -4.04
C VAL A 35 16.69 -6.93 -3.62
N LEU A 36 15.46 -6.87 -4.13
CA LEU A 36 14.40 -6.01 -3.62
C LEU A 36 13.46 -6.85 -2.75
N THR A 37 13.50 -6.62 -1.45
CA THR A 37 12.61 -7.27 -0.49
C THR A 37 11.35 -6.45 -0.32
N VAL A 38 10.21 -6.99 -0.75
CA VAL A 38 8.91 -6.31 -0.74
C VAL A 38 7.95 -6.99 0.22
N ALA A 39 7.31 -6.21 1.10
CA ALA A 39 6.21 -6.70 1.91
C ALA A 39 4.85 -6.35 1.30
N MET A 40 3.90 -7.27 1.46
CA MET A 40 2.49 -7.12 1.12
C MET A 40 1.66 -8.06 2.00
N GLU A 41 0.33 -7.83 2.04
CA GLU A 41 -0.58 -8.62 2.86
C GLU A 41 -0.80 -10.03 2.28
N CYS A 42 -0.73 -10.19 0.96
CA CYS A 42 -1.03 -11.40 0.20
C CYS A 42 -2.47 -11.92 0.45
N ALA A 43 -3.39 -11.01 0.78
CA ALA A 43 -4.80 -11.27 1.05
C ALA A 43 -5.73 -10.19 0.45
N TYR A 44 -5.26 -9.45 -0.54
CA TYR A 44 -5.92 -8.28 -1.11
C TYR A 44 -6.03 -8.39 -2.64
N ALA A 45 -6.81 -9.35 -3.14
CA ALA A 45 -7.06 -9.49 -4.59
C ALA A 45 -7.91 -8.32 -5.11
N PRO A 46 -7.64 -7.79 -6.31
CA PRO A 46 -6.66 -8.24 -7.32
C PRO A 46 -5.25 -7.65 -7.15
N TYR A 47 -4.99 -6.85 -6.12
CA TYR A 47 -3.68 -6.25 -5.88
C TYR A 47 -2.63 -7.31 -5.53
N ASN A 48 -2.87 -8.10 -4.50
CA ASN A 48 -1.97 -9.18 -4.09
C ASN A 48 -2.75 -10.30 -3.36
N TRP A 49 -2.47 -11.54 -3.69
CA TRP A 49 -3.10 -12.71 -3.07
C TRP A 49 -2.13 -13.86 -2.92
N THR A 50 -2.50 -14.84 -2.10
CA THR A 50 -1.78 -16.10 -1.92
C THR A 50 -2.36 -17.18 -2.81
N GLN A 51 -1.49 -17.97 -3.45
CA GLN A 51 -1.83 -19.20 -4.19
C GLN A 51 -0.85 -20.34 -3.86
N SER A 52 -1.22 -21.58 -4.22
CA SER A 52 -0.47 -22.77 -3.83
C SER A 52 0.71 -23.12 -4.74
N ASP A 53 0.80 -22.52 -5.93
CA ASP A 53 1.81 -22.81 -6.94
C ASP A 53 2.32 -21.56 -7.65
N ASP A 54 3.27 -21.72 -8.56
CA ASP A 54 3.91 -20.67 -9.33
C ASP A 54 3.18 -20.30 -10.63
N SER A 55 1.98 -20.79 -10.83
CA SER A 55 1.18 -20.50 -12.04
C SER A 55 0.98 -18.98 -12.22
N ASN A 56 0.74 -18.58 -13.47
CA ASN A 56 0.59 -17.17 -13.85
C ASN A 56 1.73 -16.26 -13.39
N GLY A 57 2.91 -16.84 -13.17
CA GLY A 57 4.10 -16.10 -12.77
C GLY A 57 4.11 -15.65 -11.31
N ALA A 58 3.41 -16.33 -10.42
CA ALA A 58 3.48 -16.07 -8.98
C ALA A 58 4.90 -16.21 -8.43
N VAL A 59 5.18 -15.49 -7.35
CA VAL A 59 6.50 -15.46 -6.70
C VAL A 59 6.39 -16.12 -5.34
N LYS A 60 7.34 -17.00 -5.03
CA LYS A 60 7.36 -17.69 -3.74
C LYS A 60 7.44 -16.71 -2.59
N ILE A 61 6.55 -16.86 -1.61
CA ILE A 61 6.58 -16.07 -0.38
C ILE A 61 7.72 -16.61 0.49
N LYS A 62 8.56 -15.70 0.99
CA LYS A 62 9.67 -16.03 1.89
C LYS A 62 9.18 -16.79 3.12
N ASP A 63 9.89 -17.83 3.50
CA ASP A 63 9.59 -18.70 4.65
C ASP A 63 8.19 -19.35 4.62
N SER A 64 7.62 -19.52 3.42
CA SER A 64 6.33 -20.16 3.18
C SER A 64 6.41 -21.20 2.06
N ASN A 65 5.43 -22.08 2.00
CA ASN A 65 5.23 -22.98 0.84
C ASN A 65 4.36 -22.33 -0.25
N ASP A 66 3.71 -21.23 0.07
CA ASP A 66 2.79 -20.52 -0.80
C ASP A 66 3.51 -19.52 -1.71
N TYR A 67 2.77 -19.01 -2.68
CA TYR A 67 3.20 -18.03 -3.66
C TYR A 67 2.29 -16.80 -3.61
N ALA A 68 2.85 -15.64 -3.88
CA ALA A 68 2.11 -14.39 -4.05
C ALA A 68 1.95 -14.06 -5.53
N ASN A 69 0.78 -13.58 -5.92
CA ASN A 69 0.50 -13.06 -7.24
C ASN A 69 -0.40 -11.83 -7.16
N GLY A 70 -0.64 -11.16 -8.28
CA GLY A 70 -1.48 -9.98 -8.39
C GLY A 70 -0.80 -8.78 -9.02
N TYR A 71 -1.54 -7.70 -9.08
CA TYR A 71 -1.07 -6.43 -9.63
C TYR A 71 0.26 -5.97 -9.00
N ASP A 72 0.36 -6.02 -7.68
CA ASP A 72 1.54 -5.59 -6.94
C ASP A 72 2.78 -6.45 -7.26
N ILE A 73 2.58 -7.77 -7.46
CA ILE A 73 3.64 -8.68 -7.91
C ILE A 73 4.08 -8.35 -9.34
N MET A 74 3.13 -8.07 -10.24
CA MET A 74 3.43 -7.71 -11.63
C MET A 74 4.22 -6.41 -11.68
N MET A 75 3.85 -5.42 -10.87
CA MET A 75 4.57 -4.14 -10.76
C MET A 75 5.96 -4.32 -10.14
N ALA A 76 6.07 -5.09 -9.05
CA ALA A 76 7.36 -5.40 -8.42
C ALA A 76 8.33 -6.08 -9.39
N LYS A 77 7.85 -7.01 -10.22
CA LYS A 77 8.66 -7.66 -11.26
C LYS A 77 9.18 -6.66 -12.28
N LYS A 78 8.32 -5.77 -12.81
CA LYS A 78 8.75 -4.72 -13.75
C LYS A 78 9.84 -3.84 -13.17
N ILE A 79 9.72 -3.46 -11.90
CA ILE A 79 10.72 -2.66 -11.18
C ILE A 79 12.02 -3.45 -11.03
N CYS A 80 11.95 -4.72 -10.66
CA CYS A 80 13.12 -5.59 -10.50
C CYS A 80 13.84 -5.83 -11.84
N GLU A 81 13.10 -6.13 -12.92
CA GLU A 81 13.65 -6.34 -14.28
C GLU A 81 14.39 -5.11 -14.77
N ALA A 82 13.80 -3.92 -14.64
CA ALA A 82 14.41 -2.67 -15.07
C ALA A 82 15.70 -2.32 -14.31
N ASN A 83 15.85 -2.79 -13.08
CA ASN A 83 17.01 -2.53 -12.22
C ASN A 83 17.97 -3.73 -12.10
N ASN A 84 17.68 -4.85 -12.77
CA ASN A 84 18.43 -6.11 -12.66
C ASN A 84 18.51 -6.64 -11.21
N TRP A 85 17.39 -6.54 -10.47
CA TRP A 85 17.24 -7.07 -9.11
C TRP A 85 16.47 -8.39 -9.11
N LYS A 86 16.68 -9.17 -8.05
CA LYS A 86 15.79 -10.28 -7.67
C LYS A 86 14.67 -9.77 -6.78
N LEU A 87 13.47 -10.30 -6.98
CA LEU A 87 12.33 -10.02 -6.11
C LEU A 87 12.26 -11.05 -4.98
N GLU A 88 12.22 -10.58 -3.74
CA GLU A 88 11.87 -11.36 -2.56
C GLU A 88 10.56 -10.82 -1.97
N VAL A 89 9.57 -11.69 -1.74
CA VAL A 89 8.26 -11.32 -1.21
C VAL A 89 8.10 -11.79 0.22
N VAL A 90 7.70 -10.87 1.10
CA VAL A 90 7.44 -11.13 2.53
C VAL A 90 5.96 -10.85 2.80
N ARG A 91 5.24 -11.85 3.33
CA ARG A 91 3.84 -11.68 3.77
C ARG A 91 3.83 -11.10 5.19
N LEU A 92 3.12 -9.99 5.37
CA LEU A 92 2.90 -9.35 6.67
C LEU A 92 1.43 -8.90 6.78
N ASP A 93 0.93 -8.85 8.00
CA ASP A 93 -0.37 -8.24 8.27
C ASP A 93 -0.36 -6.76 7.89
N TRP A 94 -1.51 -6.23 7.49
CA TRP A 94 -1.68 -4.86 6.98
C TRP A 94 -1.02 -3.80 7.88
N ASP A 95 -1.29 -3.84 9.18
CA ASP A 95 -0.76 -2.86 10.15
C ASP A 95 0.76 -2.96 10.36
N SER A 96 1.38 -4.06 9.92
CA SER A 96 2.82 -4.29 10.04
C SER A 96 3.62 -3.77 8.84
N LEU A 97 2.96 -3.39 7.74
CA LEU A 97 3.64 -3.00 6.49
C LEU A 97 4.48 -1.74 6.65
N VAL A 98 3.90 -0.63 7.10
CA VAL A 98 4.61 0.63 7.32
C VAL A 98 5.73 0.48 8.37
N PRO A 99 5.50 -0.14 9.54
CA PRO A 99 6.57 -0.42 10.51
C PRO A 99 7.73 -1.25 9.96
N ALA A 100 7.46 -2.22 9.07
CA ALA A 100 8.52 -3.04 8.47
C ALA A 100 9.46 -2.22 7.57
N VAL A 101 8.93 -1.26 6.80
CA VAL A 101 9.72 -0.33 6.00
C VAL A 101 10.50 0.64 6.89
N GLN A 102 9.86 1.21 7.91
CA GLN A 102 10.51 2.15 8.84
C GLN A 102 11.74 1.53 9.52
N THR A 103 11.63 0.28 9.95
CA THR A 103 12.71 -0.46 10.62
C THR A 103 13.76 -1.02 9.67
N GLY A 104 13.49 -1.03 8.36
CA GLY A 104 14.36 -1.63 7.35
C GLY A 104 14.32 -3.18 7.37
N LYS A 105 13.25 -3.77 7.90
CA LYS A 105 12.98 -5.21 7.79
C LYS A 105 12.73 -5.63 6.35
N VAL A 106 12.16 -4.74 5.56
CA VAL A 106 11.98 -4.84 4.12
C VAL A 106 12.39 -3.52 3.46
N ASP A 107 12.71 -3.55 2.18
CA ASP A 107 13.14 -2.36 1.42
C ASP A 107 11.95 -1.49 1.02
N ALA A 108 10.84 -2.14 0.68
CA ALA A 108 9.62 -1.47 0.25
C ALA A 108 8.35 -2.23 0.65
N THR A 109 7.21 -1.52 0.62
CA THR A 109 5.90 -2.16 0.50
C THR A 109 5.27 -1.82 -0.84
N ILE A 110 4.73 -2.83 -1.52
CA ILE A 110 3.89 -2.70 -2.71
C ILE A 110 2.61 -3.47 -2.38
N ALA A 111 1.58 -2.75 -1.93
CA ALA A 111 0.45 -3.36 -1.24
C ALA A 111 -0.86 -2.57 -1.38
N GLY A 112 -1.06 -1.88 -2.50
CA GLY A 112 -2.28 -1.08 -2.68
C GLY A 112 -2.42 0.09 -1.70
N GLN A 113 -1.33 0.64 -1.16
CA GLN A 113 -1.37 1.63 -0.09
C GLN A 113 -1.56 3.05 -0.62
N SER A 114 -2.60 3.75 -0.14
CA SER A 114 -2.79 5.19 -0.36
C SER A 114 -1.64 6.00 0.21
N MET A 115 -1.24 7.05 -0.51
CA MET A 115 -0.19 8.00 -0.12
C MET A 115 -0.74 9.07 0.83
N THR A 116 -1.40 8.66 1.92
CA THR A 116 -2.00 9.61 2.87
C THR A 116 -0.94 10.46 3.56
N GLU A 117 -1.34 11.65 4.00
CA GLU A 117 -0.43 12.56 4.71
C GLU A 117 0.20 11.89 5.94
N ASP A 118 -0.58 11.15 6.72
CA ASP A 118 -0.11 10.43 7.91
C ASP A 118 0.96 9.39 7.56
N ARG A 119 0.79 8.65 6.47
CA ARG A 119 1.80 7.69 6.01
C ARG A 119 3.03 8.41 5.46
N MET A 120 2.86 9.50 4.71
CA MET A 120 3.97 10.29 4.19
C MET A 120 4.81 10.96 5.30
N GLN A 121 4.28 11.16 6.49
CA GLN A 121 5.09 11.57 7.65
C GLN A 121 6.04 10.45 8.12
N GLN A 122 5.67 9.20 7.91
CA GLN A 122 6.35 8.01 8.44
C GLN A 122 7.32 7.36 7.45
N VAL A 123 6.97 7.37 6.17
CA VAL A 123 7.74 6.77 5.07
C VAL A 123 7.77 7.73 3.88
N ASP A 124 8.63 7.47 2.89
CA ASP A 124 8.55 8.12 1.59
C ASP A 124 7.82 7.21 0.61
N PHE A 125 7.18 7.78 -0.40
CA PHE A 125 6.50 7.05 -1.45
C PHE A 125 7.15 7.32 -2.81
N ALA A 126 7.29 6.27 -3.60
CA ALA A 126 7.44 6.34 -5.04
C ALA A 126 6.07 6.14 -5.72
N GLY A 127 5.88 6.69 -6.88
CA GLY A 127 4.63 6.63 -7.62
C GLY A 127 3.88 7.95 -7.66
N PRO A 128 2.56 7.95 -7.87
CA PRO A 128 1.65 6.79 -7.80
C PRO A 128 1.90 5.74 -8.88
N TYR A 129 1.53 4.47 -8.61
CA TYR A 129 1.57 3.37 -9.58
C TYR A 129 0.19 2.83 -9.96
N ILE A 130 -0.86 3.36 -9.34
CA ILE A 130 -2.26 3.29 -9.75
C ILE A 130 -3.07 4.35 -9.00
N TYR A 131 -4.26 4.69 -9.53
CA TYR A 131 -5.20 5.63 -8.94
C TYR A 131 -6.46 4.89 -8.50
N ALA A 132 -6.84 5.02 -7.24
CA ALA A 132 -8.03 4.38 -6.69
C ALA A 132 -9.29 5.19 -6.98
N SER A 133 -10.37 4.49 -7.33
CA SER A 133 -11.73 5.02 -7.29
C SER A 133 -12.47 4.40 -6.12
N ILE A 134 -13.04 5.20 -5.23
CA ILE A 134 -13.73 4.74 -4.04
C ILE A 134 -15.19 4.45 -4.39
N VAL A 135 -15.66 3.26 -4.02
CA VAL A 135 -17.02 2.79 -4.29
C VAL A 135 -17.66 2.17 -3.06
N CYS A 136 -19.00 2.08 -3.06
CA CYS A 136 -19.72 1.24 -2.13
C CYS A 136 -20.30 0.02 -2.85
N MET A 137 -20.33 -1.11 -2.13
CA MET A 137 -20.97 -2.35 -2.59
C MET A 137 -22.09 -2.74 -1.64
N THR A 138 -23.15 -3.34 -2.20
CA THR A 138 -24.26 -3.90 -1.46
C THR A 138 -24.78 -5.17 -2.15
N LYS A 139 -25.73 -5.87 -1.53
CA LYS A 139 -26.42 -7.00 -2.18
C LYS A 139 -27.48 -6.47 -3.16
N LYS A 140 -27.73 -7.18 -4.25
CA LYS A 140 -28.71 -6.81 -5.27
C LYS A 140 -30.14 -6.71 -4.75
N ASP A 141 -30.47 -7.51 -3.73
CA ASP A 141 -31.76 -7.55 -3.06
C ASP A 141 -31.85 -6.62 -1.82
N SER A 142 -30.77 -5.91 -1.52
CA SER A 142 -30.74 -4.93 -0.42
C SER A 142 -31.67 -3.75 -0.69
N LYS A 143 -32.29 -3.20 0.34
CA LYS A 143 -33.01 -1.91 0.27
C LYS A 143 -32.14 -0.76 -0.20
N PHE A 144 -30.82 -0.90 -0.13
CA PHE A 144 -29.84 0.09 -0.56
C PHE A 144 -29.37 -0.11 -2.02
N ALA A 145 -29.86 -1.15 -2.72
CA ALA A 145 -29.39 -1.51 -4.06
C ALA A 145 -29.54 -0.42 -5.11
N ASN A 146 -30.42 0.55 -4.89
CA ASN A 146 -30.67 1.67 -5.79
C ASN A 146 -30.19 3.02 -5.22
N ALA A 147 -29.33 3.01 -4.21
CA ALA A 147 -28.73 4.22 -3.67
C ALA A 147 -27.85 4.90 -4.71
N THR A 148 -28.03 6.20 -4.89
CA THR A 148 -27.22 7.04 -5.79
C THR A 148 -26.50 8.17 -5.06
N LYS A 149 -26.82 8.37 -3.78
CA LYS A 149 -26.24 9.39 -2.91
C LYS A 149 -25.82 8.79 -1.57
N LEU A 150 -24.83 9.38 -0.90
CA LEU A 150 -24.45 8.97 0.45
C LEU A 150 -25.63 9.06 1.43
N SER A 151 -26.53 10.02 1.27
CA SER A 151 -27.73 10.15 2.12
C SER A 151 -28.68 8.96 2.03
N ASP A 152 -28.70 8.26 0.89
CA ASP A 152 -29.55 7.09 0.68
C ASP A 152 -29.09 5.88 1.49
N LEU A 153 -27.83 5.90 1.93
CA LEU A 153 -27.20 4.86 2.77
C LEU A 153 -27.40 5.12 4.28
N SER A 154 -28.10 6.20 4.63
CA SER A 154 -28.45 6.53 6.01
C SER A 154 -29.16 5.34 6.67
N SER A 155 -28.87 5.09 7.96
CA SER A 155 -29.38 3.97 8.75
C SER A 155 -28.88 2.56 8.38
N GLY A 156 -28.12 2.39 7.31
CA GLY A 156 -27.52 1.10 6.94
C GLY A 156 -26.36 0.74 7.86
N LYS A 157 -26.20 -0.55 8.12
CA LYS A 157 -24.99 -1.08 8.77
C LYS A 157 -23.89 -1.18 7.75
N CYS A 158 -22.70 -0.70 8.08
CA CYS A 158 -21.58 -0.73 7.16
C CYS A 158 -20.26 -1.03 7.86
N THR A 159 -19.29 -1.51 7.11
CA THR A 159 -17.91 -1.69 7.54
C THR A 159 -16.94 -1.50 6.37
N SER A 160 -15.67 -1.51 6.67
CA SER A 160 -14.59 -1.59 5.71
C SER A 160 -13.34 -2.18 6.36
N GLN A 161 -12.23 -2.22 5.65
CA GLN A 161 -10.96 -2.73 6.19
C GLN A 161 -10.35 -1.72 7.15
N LEU A 162 -9.81 -2.23 8.25
CA LEU A 162 -9.11 -1.47 9.30
C LEU A 162 -7.91 -0.70 8.72
N GLY A 163 -7.69 0.53 9.20
CA GLY A 163 -6.53 1.36 8.82
C GLY A 163 -6.53 1.79 7.36
N THR A 164 -7.69 1.81 6.70
CA THR A 164 -7.86 2.31 5.34
C THR A 164 -8.65 3.61 5.32
N ILE A 165 -8.44 4.42 4.28
CA ILE A 165 -9.26 5.63 4.04
C ILE A 165 -10.75 5.30 3.92
N TRP A 166 -11.09 4.11 3.48
CA TRP A 166 -12.48 3.70 3.32
C TRP A 166 -13.20 3.65 4.65
N TYR A 167 -12.55 3.09 5.70
CA TYR A 167 -13.11 3.01 7.03
C TYR A 167 -12.99 4.34 7.77
N ASP A 168 -11.79 4.95 7.77
CA ASP A 168 -11.47 6.09 8.62
C ASP A 168 -11.97 7.43 8.05
N THR A 169 -11.99 7.57 6.71
CA THR A 169 -12.35 8.82 6.03
C THR A 169 -13.70 8.75 5.32
N CYS A 170 -14.01 7.66 4.60
CA CYS A 170 -15.19 7.59 3.75
C CYS A 170 -16.47 7.23 4.51
N LEU A 171 -16.47 6.16 5.32
CA LEU A 171 -17.66 5.76 6.07
C LEU A 171 -18.22 6.86 6.99
N PRO A 172 -17.41 7.67 7.70
CA PRO A 172 -17.93 8.77 8.53
C PRO A 172 -18.66 9.88 7.76
N GLN A 173 -18.48 9.97 6.44
CA GLN A 173 -19.19 10.93 5.61
C GLN A 173 -20.64 10.51 5.33
N ILE A 174 -20.99 9.24 5.54
CA ILE A 174 -22.34 8.71 5.35
C ILE A 174 -23.16 9.00 6.60
N LYS A 175 -23.81 10.16 6.65
CA LYS A 175 -24.56 10.62 7.79
C LYS A 175 -25.67 9.63 8.19
N GLY A 176 -25.66 9.20 9.46
CA GLY A 176 -26.66 8.28 10.01
C GLY A 176 -26.40 6.80 9.70
N ALA A 177 -25.34 6.44 8.97
CA ALA A 177 -24.94 5.05 8.83
C ALA A 177 -24.44 4.47 10.16
N GLN A 178 -24.64 3.18 10.36
CA GLN A 178 -24.23 2.44 11.55
C GLN A 178 -22.90 1.73 11.25
N ILE A 179 -21.78 2.43 11.48
CA ILE A 179 -20.45 1.88 11.25
C ILE A 179 -20.19 0.77 12.26
N GLN A 180 -19.97 -0.44 11.76
CA GLN A 180 -19.63 -1.63 12.54
C GLN A 180 -18.12 -1.73 12.71
N THR A 181 -17.65 -2.67 13.53
CA THR A 181 -16.22 -2.96 13.72
C THR A 181 -15.52 -3.16 12.38
N ALA A 182 -14.38 -2.51 12.20
CA ALA A 182 -13.54 -2.68 11.00
C ALA A 182 -13.10 -4.14 10.84
N GLN A 183 -12.90 -4.55 9.61
CA GLN A 183 -12.42 -5.89 9.27
C GLN A 183 -10.91 -5.88 9.08
N GLU A 184 -10.24 -6.93 9.50
CA GLU A 184 -8.77 -7.01 9.40
C GLU A 184 -8.27 -7.12 7.96
N THR A 185 -9.05 -7.80 7.08
CA THR A 185 -8.67 -8.07 5.69
C THR A 185 -9.80 -7.77 4.71
N ALA A 186 -9.45 -7.57 3.42
CA ALA A 186 -10.45 -7.40 2.37
C ALA A 186 -11.38 -8.63 2.22
N PRO A 187 -10.91 -9.89 2.28
CA PRO A 187 -11.80 -11.05 2.29
C PRO A 187 -12.80 -11.07 3.45
N SER A 188 -12.38 -10.71 4.67
CA SER A 188 -13.30 -10.64 5.82
C SER A 188 -14.33 -9.52 5.66
N MET A 189 -13.95 -8.39 5.06
CA MET A 189 -14.87 -7.30 4.72
C MET A 189 -15.93 -7.77 3.69
N LEU A 190 -15.53 -8.45 2.62
CA LEU A 190 -16.43 -9.00 1.61
C LEU A 190 -17.36 -10.07 2.22
N MET A 191 -16.83 -10.92 3.10
CA MET A 191 -17.61 -11.94 3.80
C MET A 191 -18.68 -11.31 4.74
N ALA A 192 -18.37 -10.19 5.40
CA ALA A 192 -19.34 -9.48 6.23
C ALA A 192 -20.52 -8.97 5.40
N LEU A 193 -20.27 -8.51 4.16
CA LEU A 193 -21.34 -8.12 3.23
C LEU A 193 -22.10 -9.33 2.72
N GLU A 194 -21.41 -10.37 2.29
CA GLU A 194 -21.98 -11.59 1.71
C GLU A 194 -22.92 -12.30 2.69
N THR A 195 -22.54 -12.40 3.95
CA THR A 195 -23.33 -13.02 5.01
C THR A 195 -24.48 -12.14 5.51
N GLY A 196 -24.53 -10.86 5.10
CA GLY A 196 -25.54 -9.90 5.57
C GLY A 196 -25.28 -9.38 7.00
N ALA A 197 -24.05 -9.52 7.53
CA ALA A 197 -23.67 -8.91 8.79
C ALA A 197 -23.68 -7.37 8.69
N VAL A 198 -23.42 -6.86 7.49
CA VAL A 198 -23.58 -5.45 7.12
C VAL A 198 -24.41 -5.30 5.85
N ASP A 199 -25.01 -4.13 5.67
CA ASP A 199 -25.84 -3.82 4.51
C ASP A 199 -25.01 -3.35 3.30
N PHE A 200 -23.88 -2.69 3.56
CA PHE A 200 -22.96 -2.23 2.54
C PHE A 200 -21.53 -2.10 3.07
N ILE A 201 -20.57 -2.07 2.17
CA ILE A 201 -19.15 -1.81 2.44
C ILE A 201 -18.65 -0.68 1.56
N CYS A 202 -17.55 -0.03 1.97
CA CYS A 202 -16.78 0.90 1.16
C CYS A 202 -15.43 0.28 0.82
N THR A 203 -15.00 0.38 -0.45
CA THR A 203 -13.75 -0.20 -0.95
C THR A 203 -13.30 0.53 -2.22
N ASP A 204 -12.26 0.06 -2.90
CA ASP A 204 -11.85 0.55 -4.23
C ASP A 204 -12.52 -0.22 -5.36
N MET A 205 -12.47 0.38 -6.56
CA MET A 205 -13.10 -0.18 -7.75
C MET A 205 -12.48 -1.53 -8.17
N PRO A 206 -11.14 -1.74 -8.20
CA PRO A 206 -10.56 -3.04 -8.56
C PRO A 206 -11.02 -4.17 -7.63
N THR A 207 -11.02 -3.95 -6.32
CA THR A 207 -11.51 -4.92 -5.33
C THR A 207 -12.99 -5.22 -5.54
N ALA A 208 -13.81 -4.18 -5.77
CA ALA A 208 -15.24 -4.34 -6.04
C ALA A 208 -15.50 -5.13 -7.31
N GLN A 209 -14.79 -4.82 -8.40
CA GLN A 209 -14.91 -5.56 -9.67
C GLN A 209 -14.48 -7.02 -9.52
N GLY A 210 -13.38 -7.26 -8.80
CA GLY A 210 -12.92 -8.60 -8.48
C GLY A 210 -13.95 -9.40 -7.69
N ALA A 211 -14.58 -8.79 -6.69
CA ALA A 211 -15.62 -9.42 -5.88
C ALA A 211 -16.84 -9.84 -6.70
N LEU A 212 -17.24 -9.06 -7.73
CA LEU A 212 -18.37 -9.42 -8.60
C LEU A 212 -18.15 -10.71 -9.41
N LEU A 213 -16.91 -11.13 -9.62
CA LEU A 213 -16.58 -12.41 -10.29
C LEU A 213 -16.91 -13.60 -9.39
N ALA A 214 -16.79 -13.43 -8.07
CA ALA A 214 -17.04 -14.49 -7.09
C ALA A 214 -18.46 -14.46 -6.52
N TYR A 215 -19.01 -13.28 -6.32
CA TYR A 215 -20.28 -13.04 -5.62
C TYR A 215 -21.29 -12.38 -6.56
N SER A 216 -22.04 -13.23 -7.27
CA SER A 216 -22.98 -12.79 -8.31
C SER A 216 -24.20 -12.02 -7.78
N ASP A 217 -24.48 -12.08 -6.49
CA ASP A 217 -25.57 -11.37 -5.78
C ASP A 217 -25.15 -9.99 -5.26
N LEU A 218 -23.86 -9.66 -5.33
CA LEU A 218 -23.37 -8.32 -5.00
C LEU A 218 -23.51 -7.36 -6.20
N LYS A 219 -23.49 -6.09 -5.90
CA LYS A 219 -23.42 -5.00 -6.89
C LYS A 219 -22.62 -3.82 -6.36
N ILE A 220 -21.99 -3.09 -7.26
CA ILE A 220 -21.39 -1.78 -7.00
C ILE A 220 -22.53 -0.75 -7.09
N LEU A 221 -22.59 0.17 -6.13
CA LEU A 221 -23.55 1.28 -6.17
C LEU A 221 -23.08 2.34 -7.16
N ASP A 222 -24.04 2.87 -7.93
CA ASP A 222 -23.82 3.97 -8.86
C ASP A 222 -24.04 5.30 -8.13
N LEU A 223 -23.07 5.66 -7.28
CA LEU A 223 -23.12 6.90 -6.52
C LEU A 223 -22.73 8.10 -7.41
N GLU A 224 -23.22 9.29 -7.07
CA GLU A 224 -22.85 10.55 -7.73
C GLU A 224 -21.32 10.69 -7.82
N ASP A 225 -20.83 11.31 -8.89
CA ASP A 225 -19.41 11.61 -9.06
C ASP A 225 -18.87 12.38 -7.85
N ASN A 226 -17.70 11.96 -7.36
CA ASN A 226 -17.07 12.54 -6.17
C ASN A 226 -17.98 12.53 -4.93
N ALA A 227 -18.78 11.48 -4.74
CA ALA A 227 -19.66 11.32 -3.57
C ALA A 227 -18.89 11.46 -2.26
N PHE A 228 -17.68 10.89 -2.21
CA PHE A 228 -16.76 11.04 -1.08
C PHE A 228 -15.79 12.19 -1.30
N LYS A 229 -15.60 13.00 -0.26
CA LYS A 229 -14.57 14.04 -0.23
C LYS A 229 -13.30 13.45 0.34
N VAL A 230 -12.30 13.31 -0.50
CA VAL A 230 -10.97 12.76 -0.16
C VAL A 230 -9.88 13.63 -0.74
N ASP A 231 -8.73 13.62 -0.13
CA ASP A 231 -7.57 14.33 -0.65
C ASP A 231 -6.93 13.55 -1.81
N GLU A 232 -6.17 14.23 -2.66
CA GLU A 232 -5.48 13.59 -3.79
C GLU A 232 -4.57 12.45 -3.35
N GLY A 233 -3.89 12.61 -2.21
CA GLY A 233 -3.05 11.56 -1.62
C GLY A 233 -3.82 10.30 -1.22
N ASP A 234 -5.09 10.42 -0.90
CA ASP A 234 -5.92 9.30 -0.50
C ASP A 234 -6.24 8.35 -1.67
N ILE A 235 -6.34 8.90 -2.88
CA ILE A 235 -6.62 8.12 -4.10
C ILE A 235 -5.36 7.76 -4.89
N ASN A 236 -4.22 8.37 -4.59
CA ASN A 236 -2.92 8.00 -5.16
C ASN A 236 -2.35 6.80 -4.42
N ILE A 237 -2.13 5.71 -5.13
CA ILE A 237 -1.57 4.47 -4.56
C ILE A 237 -0.09 4.42 -4.87
N GLY A 238 0.74 4.32 -3.83
CA GLY A 238 2.20 4.42 -3.94
C GLY A 238 2.96 3.22 -3.36
N ILE A 239 4.24 3.19 -3.67
CA ILE A 239 5.21 2.21 -3.17
C ILE A 239 5.97 2.87 -2.04
N ALA A 240 5.78 2.37 -0.80
CA ALA A 240 6.44 2.94 0.35
C ALA A 240 7.89 2.44 0.47
N VAL A 241 8.79 3.37 0.73
CA VAL A 241 10.20 3.11 1.04
C VAL A 241 10.58 3.82 2.33
N LYS A 242 11.66 3.39 2.97
CA LYS A 242 12.11 4.00 4.21
C LYS A 242 12.30 5.52 4.04
N LYS A 243 11.88 6.29 5.03
CA LYS A 243 12.03 7.76 5.05
C LYS A 243 13.47 8.16 4.80
N GLY A 244 13.68 9.03 3.80
CA GLY A 244 15.00 9.49 3.36
C GLY A 244 15.75 8.54 2.43
N ASN A 245 15.17 7.41 2.02
CA ASN A 245 15.76 6.50 1.03
C ASN A 245 15.46 7.00 -0.40
N SER A 246 16.05 8.16 -0.75
CA SER A 246 15.84 8.78 -2.06
C SER A 246 16.38 7.93 -3.21
N GLU A 247 17.49 7.19 -3.00
CA GLU A 247 18.08 6.37 -4.04
C GLU A 247 17.11 5.28 -4.52
N LEU A 248 16.52 4.51 -3.61
CA LEU A 248 15.54 3.48 -3.97
C LEU A 248 14.28 4.10 -4.58
N LYS A 249 13.78 5.18 -3.96
CA LYS A 249 12.61 5.91 -4.48
C LYS A 249 12.81 6.38 -5.92
N ASP A 250 13.97 6.97 -6.23
CA ASP A 250 14.28 7.50 -7.56
C ASP A 250 14.41 6.39 -8.59
N LYS A 251 15.00 5.23 -8.22
CA LYS A 251 15.07 4.05 -9.08
C LYS A 251 13.70 3.48 -9.42
N ILE A 252 12.80 3.41 -8.42
CA ILE A 252 11.41 2.98 -8.64
C ILE A 252 10.69 4.00 -9.54
N ASN A 253 10.77 5.29 -9.24
CA ASN A 253 10.14 6.35 -10.02
C ASN A 253 10.65 6.40 -11.47
N ALA A 254 11.92 6.06 -11.72
CA ALA A 254 12.46 5.98 -13.07
C ALA A 254 11.75 4.93 -13.93
N VAL A 255 11.24 3.86 -13.34
CA VAL A 255 10.41 2.86 -14.03
C VAL A 255 8.99 3.37 -14.22
N LEU A 256 8.38 3.91 -13.15
CA LEU A 256 6.97 4.31 -13.17
C LEU A 256 6.69 5.49 -14.11
N LYS A 257 7.63 6.44 -14.26
CA LYS A 257 7.44 7.64 -15.12
C LYS A 257 7.26 7.31 -16.60
N ASP A 258 7.75 6.17 -17.05
CA ASP A 258 7.64 5.74 -18.46
C ASP A 258 6.34 4.94 -18.69
N MET A 259 5.52 4.74 -17.66
CA MET A 259 4.22 4.05 -17.71
C MET A 259 3.07 5.06 -17.77
N THR A 260 2.06 4.73 -18.53
CA THR A 260 0.83 5.53 -18.67
C THR A 260 -0.28 4.98 -17.77
N ALA A 261 -1.36 5.75 -17.61
CA ALA A 261 -2.56 5.25 -16.90
C ALA A 261 -3.14 3.99 -17.59
N ASP A 262 -3.06 3.91 -18.93
CA ASP A 262 -3.52 2.74 -19.67
C ASP A 262 -2.65 1.51 -19.39
N ASP A 263 -1.33 1.68 -19.19
CA ASP A 263 -0.44 0.58 -18.80
C ASP A 263 -0.81 0.05 -17.43
N PHE A 264 -1.05 0.92 -16.45
CA PHE A 264 -1.48 0.53 -15.11
C PHE A 264 -2.84 -0.20 -15.14
N ASN A 265 -3.80 0.33 -15.86
CA ASN A 265 -5.13 -0.27 -15.99
C ASN A 265 -5.07 -1.63 -16.71
N SER A 266 -4.22 -1.79 -17.71
CA SER A 266 -4.04 -3.06 -18.43
C SER A 266 -3.47 -4.14 -17.53
N ILE A 267 -2.47 -3.82 -16.69
CA ILE A 267 -1.90 -4.76 -15.72
C ILE A 267 -2.94 -5.12 -14.64
N MET A 268 -3.71 -4.14 -14.16
CA MET A 268 -4.79 -4.40 -13.20
C MET A 268 -5.88 -5.30 -13.80
N ALA A 269 -6.26 -5.09 -15.04
CA ALA A 269 -7.23 -5.95 -15.74
C ALA A 269 -6.72 -7.38 -15.89
N GLU A 270 -5.42 -7.57 -16.16
CA GLU A 270 -4.79 -8.88 -16.19
C GLU A 270 -4.83 -9.55 -14.81
N ALA A 271 -4.43 -8.84 -13.75
CA ALA A 271 -4.49 -9.34 -12.37
C ALA A 271 -5.93 -9.74 -11.98
N THR A 272 -6.90 -8.89 -12.29
CA THR A 272 -8.33 -9.18 -12.02
C THR A 272 -8.81 -10.45 -12.72
N LYS A 273 -8.36 -10.70 -13.95
CA LYS A 273 -8.74 -11.88 -14.72
C LYS A 273 -8.20 -13.18 -14.15
N ILE A 274 -6.99 -13.18 -13.58
CA ILE A 274 -6.31 -14.40 -13.09
C ILE A 274 -6.43 -14.59 -11.58
N GLN A 275 -7.13 -13.69 -10.87
CA GLN A 275 -7.28 -13.82 -9.42
C GLN A 275 -8.10 -15.06 -9.03
N PRO A 276 -7.88 -15.66 -7.84
CA PRO A 276 -8.57 -16.88 -7.42
C PRO A 276 -10.09 -16.74 -7.32
N LEU A 277 -10.58 -15.52 -7.12
CA LEU A 277 -12.03 -15.26 -7.06
C LEU A 277 -12.73 -15.39 -8.42
N ALA A 278 -11.99 -15.38 -9.53
CA ALA A 278 -12.55 -15.54 -10.88
C ALA A 278 -12.89 -17.01 -11.25
N GLU A 279 -12.44 -17.99 -10.44
CA GLU A 279 -12.57 -19.43 -10.74
C GLU A 279 -13.72 -20.14 -10.00
N LYS A 280 -14.68 -19.41 -9.42
CA LYS A 280 -15.83 -20.02 -8.70
C LYS A 280 -17.08 -20.10 -9.53
#